data_8e0b3bc562bcf4df682a51af67684183
#
_entry.id   8e0b3bc562bcf4df682a51af67684183
#
_cell.length_a   1.000
_cell.length_b   1.000
_cell.length_c   1.000
_cell.angle_alpha   90.00
_cell.angle_beta   90.00
_cell.angle_gamma   90.00
#
_symmetry.space_group_name_H-M   'P 1'
#
loop_
_entity.id
_entity.type
_entity.pdbx_description
1 polymer ?
#
loop_
_entity_poly.entity_id
_entity_poly.type
_entity_poly.pdbx_seq_one_letter_code
_entity_poly.pdbx_strand_id
1 'polypeptide(L)'
;QAESDHRPKEVAQQRMDVAISILVTFLLTLANGFFSASEMAVVNAKRAVLEPEAEDGDKRAKSAIDLSSDSGQFLATIQVAITLVGFASSAFAATSLSDPLAKWLTTLGMPAGIAGNIAVVAITLIVAYFSTVIGELVPKRIALSDAESVAKTVAGPIRAFMHLAAPLVWLTSTSANGLSKLLGIKSADERQEVSEEEIKYMVTDSEELSDQEKSMIHDVIDLGDTIAREVMIPRVDMTSVEDTSTLNHVLAVMRRTGYSRIPVYHDSVDRVIGIAHIKDIIRPILDEGKGEARVADFVRTATYVPDTKDIIPLLS
;
A
#
# COMPACT_ATOMS: atom_id res chain seq x y z
N GLN A 1 -13.54 -69.81 27.25
CA GLN A 1 -14.06 -68.74 28.15
C GLN A 1 -13.21 -67.48 28.23
N ALA A 2 -11.95 -67.49 27.77
CA ALA A 2 -11.04 -66.32 27.78
C ALA A 2 -11.20 -65.36 26.56
N GLU A 3 -11.83 -65.78 25.47
CA GLU A 3 -11.95 -65.04 24.21
C GLU A 3 -13.15 -64.09 24.19
N SER A 4 -14.13 -64.24 25.08
CA SER A 4 -15.33 -63.39 25.14
C SER A 4 -15.16 -62.11 25.95
N ASP A 5 -14.14 -61.99 26.80
CA ASP A 5 -13.90 -60.79 27.64
C ASP A 5 -13.00 -59.69 26.98
N HIS A 6 -12.34 -60.03 25.87
CA HIS A 6 -11.47 -59.04 25.16
C HIS A 6 -12.21 -58.15 24.16
N ARG A 7 -13.31 -58.62 23.55
CA ARG A 7 -14.07 -57.85 22.53
C ARG A 7 -14.66 -56.53 23.02
N PRO A 8 -15.26 -56.40 24.21
CA PRO A 8 -15.83 -55.12 24.65
C PRO A 8 -14.75 -54.06 24.93
N LYS A 9 -13.55 -54.47 25.38
CA LYS A 9 -12.43 -53.56 25.64
C LYS A 9 -11.81 -53.05 24.35
N GLU A 10 -11.63 -53.91 23.35
CA GLU A 10 -11.13 -53.50 22.02
C GLU A 10 -12.09 -52.54 21.30
N VAL A 11 -13.39 -52.78 21.36
CA VAL A 11 -14.39 -51.88 20.78
C VAL A 11 -14.43 -50.53 21.49
N ALA A 12 -14.29 -50.50 22.82
CA ALA A 12 -14.21 -49.28 23.60
C ALA A 12 -12.94 -48.48 23.26
N GLN A 13 -11.79 -49.17 23.16
CA GLN A 13 -10.51 -48.55 22.75
C GLN A 13 -10.60 -47.94 21.34
N GLN A 14 -11.11 -48.72 20.37
CA GLN A 14 -11.27 -48.22 19.00
C GLN A 14 -12.19 -47.00 18.91
N ARG A 15 -13.29 -46.96 19.70
CA ARG A 15 -14.17 -45.79 19.76
C ARG A 15 -13.46 -44.55 20.34
N MET A 16 -12.64 -44.77 21.36
CA MET A 16 -11.85 -43.69 21.97
C MET A 16 -10.80 -43.13 20.99
N ASP A 17 -10.12 -43.99 20.25
CA ASP A 17 -9.13 -43.61 19.26
C ASP A 17 -9.76 -42.81 18.11
N VAL A 18 -10.95 -43.21 17.63
CA VAL A 18 -11.72 -42.47 16.62
C VAL A 18 -12.15 -41.10 17.16
N ALA A 19 -12.64 -41.03 18.41
CA ALA A 19 -13.06 -39.78 19.02
C ALA A 19 -11.88 -38.80 19.17
N ILE A 20 -10.71 -39.29 19.59
CA ILE A 20 -9.48 -38.49 19.68
C ILE A 20 -9.05 -38.01 18.29
N SER A 21 -9.11 -38.85 17.28
CA SER A 21 -8.75 -38.52 15.92
C SER A 21 -9.66 -37.42 15.32
N ILE A 22 -10.96 -37.51 15.58
CA ILE A 22 -11.92 -36.47 15.19
C ILE A 22 -11.59 -35.13 15.91
N LEU A 23 -11.33 -35.21 17.23
CA LEU A 23 -10.99 -34.00 18.01
C LEU A 23 -9.72 -33.32 17.50
N VAL A 24 -8.66 -34.11 17.25
CA VAL A 24 -7.40 -33.56 16.72
C VAL A 24 -7.60 -32.92 15.34
N THR A 25 -8.32 -33.61 14.44
CA THR A 25 -8.66 -33.05 13.10
C THR A 25 -9.47 -31.79 13.24
N PHE A 26 -10.41 -31.73 14.15
CA PHE A 26 -11.20 -30.51 14.40
C PHE A 26 -10.34 -29.35 14.95
N LEU A 27 -9.43 -29.64 15.90
CA LEU A 27 -8.50 -28.65 16.43
C LEU A 27 -7.55 -28.12 15.35
N LEU A 28 -7.05 -28.96 14.46
CA LEU A 28 -6.24 -28.54 13.31
C LEU A 28 -7.07 -27.68 12.34
N THR A 29 -8.34 -28.02 12.11
CA THR A 29 -9.24 -27.20 11.30
C THR A 29 -9.49 -25.83 11.92
N LEU A 30 -9.65 -25.73 13.24
CA LEU A 30 -9.77 -24.45 13.95
C LEU A 30 -8.48 -23.64 13.88
N ALA A 31 -7.31 -24.29 13.99
CA ALA A 31 -6.02 -23.62 13.82
C ALA A 31 -5.88 -23.04 12.39
N ASN A 32 -6.32 -23.79 11.38
CA ASN A 32 -6.39 -23.29 10.01
C ASN A 32 -7.30 -22.06 9.90
N GLY A 33 -8.47 -22.11 10.55
CA GLY A 33 -9.40 -20.98 10.62
C GLY A 33 -8.83 -19.74 11.29
N PHE A 34 -8.04 -19.93 12.35
CA PHE A 34 -7.32 -18.82 12.99
C PHE A 34 -6.35 -18.12 12.03
N PHE A 35 -5.55 -18.88 11.27
CA PHE A 35 -4.63 -18.30 10.29
C PHE A 35 -5.39 -17.65 9.13
N SER A 36 -6.45 -18.27 8.63
CA SER A 36 -7.30 -17.70 7.56
C SER A 36 -8.01 -16.42 7.97
N ALA A 37 -8.52 -16.35 9.21
CA ALA A 37 -9.08 -15.12 9.75
C ALA A 37 -8.03 -14.03 9.91
N SER A 38 -6.83 -14.40 10.39
CA SER A 38 -5.71 -13.47 10.58
C SER A 38 -5.24 -12.85 9.25
N GLU A 39 -5.14 -13.66 8.20
CA GLU A 39 -4.82 -13.19 6.85
C GLU A 39 -5.78 -12.10 6.41
N MET A 40 -7.07 -12.42 6.45
CA MET A 40 -8.11 -11.52 5.95
C MET A 40 -8.23 -10.25 6.81
N ALA A 41 -8.10 -10.37 8.13
CA ALA A 41 -8.18 -9.23 9.03
C ALA A 41 -7.02 -8.23 8.83
N VAL A 42 -5.77 -8.72 8.81
CA VAL A 42 -4.59 -7.84 8.71
C VAL A 42 -4.51 -7.14 7.35
N VAL A 43 -4.90 -7.85 6.26
CA VAL A 43 -4.89 -7.28 4.91
C VAL A 43 -5.98 -6.22 4.71
N ASN A 44 -7.14 -6.39 5.36
CA ASN A 44 -8.29 -5.49 5.15
C ASN A 44 -8.47 -4.45 6.27
N ALA A 45 -7.70 -4.53 7.37
CA ALA A 45 -7.76 -3.53 8.44
C ALA A 45 -7.32 -2.16 7.92
N LYS A 46 -8.17 -1.16 8.11
CA LYS A 46 -7.90 0.21 7.66
C LYS A 46 -6.90 0.88 8.60
N ARG A 47 -5.76 1.24 8.05
CA ARG A 47 -4.70 1.93 8.79
C ARG A 47 -5.19 3.22 9.44
N ALA A 48 -6.02 3.99 8.73
CA ALA A 48 -6.61 5.23 9.22
C ALA A 48 -7.46 5.05 10.51
N VAL A 49 -7.98 3.83 10.77
CA VAL A 49 -8.72 3.52 12.00
C VAL A 49 -7.77 3.11 13.12
N LEU A 50 -6.70 2.39 12.80
CA LEU A 50 -5.75 1.86 13.78
C LEU A 50 -4.71 2.89 14.25
N GLU A 51 -4.34 3.88 13.42
CA GLU A 51 -3.32 4.89 13.74
C GLU A 51 -3.68 5.74 14.97
N PRO A 52 -4.89 6.32 15.09
CA PRO A 52 -5.26 7.08 16.28
C PRO A 52 -5.20 6.25 17.57
N GLU A 53 -5.67 4.99 17.51
CA GLU A 53 -5.62 4.09 18.68
C GLU A 53 -4.17 3.73 19.06
N ALA A 54 -3.28 3.58 18.08
CA ALA A 54 -1.86 3.30 18.33
C ALA A 54 -1.15 4.53 18.93
N GLU A 55 -1.51 5.74 18.50
CA GLU A 55 -1.02 7.00 19.08
C GLU A 55 -1.51 7.20 20.53
N ASP A 56 -2.74 6.79 20.83
CA ASP A 56 -3.31 6.76 22.18
C ASP A 56 -2.69 5.68 23.10
N GLY A 57 -1.77 4.85 22.55
CA GLY A 57 -0.97 3.88 23.29
C GLY A 57 -1.47 2.44 23.23
N ASP A 58 -2.43 2.10 22.37
CA ASP A 58 -2.84 0.71 22.16
C ASP A 58 -1.74 -0.08 21.42
N LYS A 59 -1.04 -0.91 22.19
CA LYS A 59 0.03 -1.78 21.68
C LYS A 59 -0.47 -2.83 20.66
N ARG A 60 -1.76 -3.21 20.70
CA ARG A 60 -2.35 -4.17 19.78
C ARG A 60 -2.60 -3.52 18.42
N ALA A 61 -3.11 -2.28 18.41
CA ALA A 61 -3.26 -1.49 17.20
C ALA A 61 -1.89 -1.26 16.53
N LYS A 62 -0.86 -0.86 17.30
CA LYS A 62 0.51 -0.72 16.80
C LYS A 62 1.03 -2.04 16.21
N SER A 63 0.80 -3.17 16.88
CA SER A 63 1.25 -4.48 16.38
C SER A 63 0.53 -4.89 15.08
N ALA A 64 -0.74 -4.54 14.92
CA ALA A 64 -1.49 -4.79 13.69
C ALA A 64 -0.96 -3.93 12.52
N ILE A 65 -0.67 -2.65 12.77
CA ILE A 65 -0.05 -1.74 11.79
C ILE A 65 1.33 -2.28 11.34
N ASP A 66 2.17 -2.69 12.30
CA ASP A 66 3.50 -3.24 11.98
C ASP A 66 3.39 -4.48 11.07
N LEU A 67 2.42 -5.38 11.33
CA LEU A 67 2.19 -6.56 10.49
C LEU A 67 1.71 -6.20 9.08
N SER A 68 0.82 -5.22 8.96
CA SER A 68 0.33 -4.77 7.65
C SER A 68 1.40 -4.03 6.85
N SER A 69 2.36 -3.39 7.53
CA SER A 69 3.48 -2.69 6.89
C SER A 69 4.50 -3.65 6.27
N ASP A 70 4.69 -4.85 6.85
CA ASP A 70 5.50 -5.93 6.28
C ASP A 70 4.60 -7.03 5.70
N SER A 71 3.72 -6.63 4.80
CA SER A 71 2.70 -7.51 4.22
C SER A 71 3.30 -8.71 3.48
N GLY A 72 4.46 -8.57 2.84
CA GLY A 72 5.11 -9.65 2.10
C GLY A 72 5.54 -10.80 3.00
N GLN A 73 6.26 -10.51 4.08
CA GLN A 73 6.70 -11.51 5.03
C GLN A 73 5.51 -12.11 5.80
N PHE A 74 4.55 -11.28 6.18
CA PHE A 74 3.31 -11.72 6.83
C PHE A 74 2.54 -12.71 5.97
N LEU A 75 2.22 -12.37 4.71
CA LEU A 75 1.47 -13.22 3.80
C LEU A 75 2.20 -14.53 3.51
N ALA A 76 3.52 -14.49 3.27
CA ALA A 76 4.32 -15.70 3.09
C ALA A 76 4.22 -16.62 4.32
N THR A 77 4.30 -16.06 5.53
CA THR A 77 4.20 -16.83 6.78
C THR A 77 2.84 -17.47 6.95
N ILE A 78 1.78 -16.70 6.75
CA ILE A 78 0.40 -17.18 6.88
C ILE A 78 0.10 -18.26 5.83
N GLN A 79 0.52 -18.08 4.58
CA GLN A 79 0.31 -19.06 3.52
C GLN A 79 0.99 -20.39 3.83
N VAL A 80 2.22 -20.35 4.37
CA VAL A 80 2.94 -21.53 4.83
C VAL A 80 2.19 -22.21 5.97
N ALA A 81 1.69 -21.44 6.94
CA ALA A 81 0.92 -21.97 8.08
C ALA A 81 -0.37 -22.67 7.63
N ILE A 82 -1.19 -22.00 6.82
CA ILE A 82 -2.45 -22.55 6.29
C ILE A 82 -2.19 -23.86 5.53
N THR A 83 -1.18 -23.84 4.65
CA THR A 83 -0.83 -25.01 3.84
C THR A 83 -0.37 -26.19 4.72
N LEU A 84 0.51 -25.92 5.68
CA LEU A 84 1.05 -26.95 6.58
C LEU A 84 -0.02 -27.57 7.48
N VAL A 85 -0.84 -26.73 8.09
CA VAL A 85 -1.93 -27.18 8.97
C VAL A 85 -3.01 -27.92 8.17
N GLY A 86 -3.33 -27.44 6.96
CA GLY A 86 -4.27 -28.10 6.07
C GLY A 86 -3.80 -29.49 5.63
N PHE A 87 -2.54 -29.63 5.22
CA PHE A 87 -1.96 -30.93 4.88
C PHE A 87 -1.85 -31.84 6.09
N ALA A 88 -1.42 -31.33 7.24
CA ALA A 88 -1.33 -32.11 8.47
C ALA A 88 -2.72 -32.65 8.89
N SER A 89 -3.75 -31.81 8.80
CA SER A 89 -5.14 -32.21 9.11
C SER A 89 -5.63 -33.32 8.18
N SER A 90 -5.45 -33.16 6.87
CA SER A 90 -5.85 -34.15 5.87
C SER A 90 -5.08 -35.46 6.00
N ALA A 91 -3.76 -35.42 6.18
CA ALA A 91 -2.93 -36.60 6.33
C ALA A 91 -3.26 -37.37 7.63
N PHE A 92 -3.42 -36.62 8.73
CA PHE A 92 -3.79 -37.23 10.02
C PHE A 92 -5.18 -37.91 9.96
N ALA A 93 -6.17 -37.23 9.39
CA ALA A 93 -7.50 -37.80 9.23
C ALA A 93 -7.52 -39.02 8.31
N ALA A 94 -6.82 -38.97 7.17
CA ALA A 94 -6.73 -40.06 6.22
C ALA A 94 -6.10 -41.32 6.86
N THR A 95 -5.05 -41.13 7.67
CA THR A 95 -4.38 -42.28 8.34
C THR A 95 -5.14 -42.81 9.54
N SER A 96 -5.82 -41.95 10.30
CA SER A 96 -6.45 -42.34 11.57
C SER A 96 -7.92 -42.76 11.44
N LEU A 97 -8.65 -42.22 10.43
CA LEU A 97 -10.09 -42.44 10.27
C LEU A 97 -10.47 -43.38 9.13
N SER A 98 -9.55 -43.65 8.18
CA SER A 98 -9.87 -44.53 7.05
C SER A 98 -10.07 -45.99 7.44
N ASP A 99 -9.26 -46.53 8.37
CA ASP A 99 -9.37 -47.91 8.81
C ASP A 99 -10.72 -48.24 9.48
N PRO A 100 -11.22 -47.41 10.42
CA PRO A 100 -12.58 -47.60 10.97
C PRO A 100 -13.67 -47.59 9.89
N LEU A 101 -13.57 -46.64 8.92
CA LEU A 101 -14.54 -46.57 7.84
C LEU A 101 -14.43 -47.75 6.88
N ALA A 102 -13.22 -48.19 6.53
CA ALA A 102 -13.00 -49.38 5.69
C ALA A 102 -13.60 -50.65 6.32
N LYS A 103 -13.39 -50.86 7.64
CA LYS A 103 -14.01 -51.97 8.38
C LYS A 103 -15.52 -51.88 8.33
N TRP A 104 -16.11 -50.73 8.50
CA TRP A 104 -17.55 -50.55 8.41
C TRP A 104 -18.06 -50.84 6.97
N LEU A 105 -17.39 -50.40 5.91
CA LEU A 105 -17.73 -50.70 4.53
C LEU A 105 -17.65 -52.21 4.22
N THR A 106 -16.69 -52.91 4.78
CA THR A 106 -16.61 -54.40 4.62
C THR A 106 -17.78 -55.11 5.29
N THR A 107 -18.33 -54.59 6.39
CA THR A 107 -19.55 -55.16 7.00
C THR A 107 -20.79 -55.02 6.09
N LEU A 108 -20.77 -54.05 5.16
CA LEU A 108 -21.80 -53.85 4.16
C LEU A 108 -21.62 -54.75 2.90
N GLY A 109 -20.62 -55.65 2.92
CA GLY A 109 -20.37 -56.59 1.82
C GLY A 109 -19.35 -56.13 0.78
N MET A 110 -18.63 -55.06 1.03
CA MET A 110 -17.62 -54.55 0.08
C MET A 110 -16.30 -55.34 0.23
N PRO A 111 -15.61 -55.72 -0.87
CA PRO A 111 -14.30 -56.35 -0.83
C PRO A 111 -13.28 -55.46 -0.11
N ALA A 112 -12.49 -56.05 0.80
CA ALA A 112 -11.58 -55.28 1.69
C ALA A 112 -10.60 -54.34 0.96
N GLY A 113 -10.04 -54.78 -0.18
CA GLY A 113 -9.14 -53.92 -0.98
C GLY A 113 -9.82 -52.70 -1.58
N ILE A 114 -11.08 -52.81 -1.97
CA ILE A 114 -11.86 -51.69 -2.50
C ILE A 114 -12.34 -50.79 -1.36
N ALA A 115 -12.79 -51.36 -0.26
CA ALA A 115 -13.26 -50.64 0.93
C ALA A 115 -12.18 -49.74 1.52
N GLY A 116 -10.92 -50.15 1.55
CA GLY A 116 -9.80 -49.34 2.02
C GLY A 116 -9.56 -48.10 1.17
N ASN A 117 -9.50 -48.28 -0.14
CA ASN A 117 -9.30 -47.13 -1.06
C ASN A 117 -10.47 -46.14 -1.04
N ILE A 118 -11.70 -46.63 -1.01
CA ILE A 118 -12.90 -45.78 -0.93
C ILE A 118 -12.91 -45.02 0.41
N ALA A 119 -12.55 -45.69 1.52
CA ALA A 119 -12.50 -45.05 2.84
C ALA A 119 -11.52 -43.87 2.87
N VAL A 120 -10.30 -44.04 2.32
CA VAL A 120 -9.28 -42.95 2.24
C VAL A 120 -9.83 -41.79 1.44
N VAL A 121 -10.38 -42.03 0.25
CA VAL A 121 -10.92 -40.98 -0.60
C VAL A 121 -12.10 -40.27 0.07
N ALA A 122 -13.03 -41.02 0.64
CA ALA A 122 -14.20 -40.47 1.32
C ALA A 122 -13.82 -39.59 2.53
N ILE A 123 -12.92 -40.08 3.41
CA ILE A 123 -12.43 -39.30 4.56
C ILE A 123 -11.71 -38.02 4.07
N THR A 124 -10.85 -38.15 3.07
CA THR A 124 -10.13 -36.99 2.52
C THR A 124 -11.11 -35.92 1.97
N LEU A 125 -12.13 -36.31 1.23
CA LEU A 125 -13.15 -35.40 0.71
C LEU A 125 -13.99 -34.73 1.80
N ILE A 126 -14.40 -35.52 2.82
CA ILE A 126 -15.15 -35.01 3.97
C ILE A 126 -14.32 -33.98 4.73
N VAL A 127 -13.07 -34.33 5.05
CA VAL A 127 -12.19 -33.42 5.79
C VAL A 127 -11.85 -32.20 4.98
N ALA A 128 -11.58 -32.33 3.68
CA ALA A 128 -11.35 -31.20 2.79
C ALA A 128 -12.55 -30.25 2.78
N TYR A 129 -13.76 -30.77 2.69
CA TYR A 129 -14.99 -29.96 2.72
C TYR A 129 -15.10 -29.17 4.04
N PHE A 130 -15.00 -29.86 5.19
CA PHE A 130 -15.11 -29.20 6.50
C PHE A 130 -13.94 -28.24 6.75
N SER A 131 -12.72 -28.60 6.34
CA SER A 131 -11.55 -27.74 6.46
C SER A 131 -11.72 -26.46 5.62
N THR A 132 -12.26 -26.58 4.41
CA THR A 132 -12.53 -25.39 3.58
C THR A 132 -13.63 -24.51 4.17
N VAL A 133 -14.74 -25.10 4.61
CA VAL A 133 -15.88 -24.32 5.11
C VAL A 133 -15.57 -23.71 6.47
N ILE A 134 -15.17 -24.55 7.46
CA ILE A 134 -14.98 -24.15 8.87
C ILE A 134 -13.57 -23.57 9.08
N GLY A 135 -12.58 -24.12 8.39
CA GLY A 135 -11.17 -23.72 8.52
C GLY A 135 -10.73 -22.58 7.60
N GLU A 136 -11.58 -22.13 6.67
CA GLU A 136 -11.19 -21.04 5.75
C GLU A 136 -12.33 -20.07 5.47
N LEU A 137 -13.44 -20.49 4.82
CA LEU A 137 -14.46 -19.57 4.32
C LEU A 137 -15.19 -18.81 5.43
N VAL A 138 -15.63 -19.52 6.49
CA VAL A 138 -16.36 -18.90 7.60
C VAL A 138 -15.46 -17.96 8.40
N PRO A 139 -14.22 -18.32 8.80
CA PRO A 139 -13.30 -17.43 9.49
C PRO A 139 -12.95 -16.18 8.67
N LYS A 140 -12.74 -16.29 7.35
CA LYS A 140 -12.51 -15.13 6.48
C LYS A 140 -13.69 -14.18 6.46
N ARG A 141 -14.93 -14.68 6.44
CA ARG A 141 -16.14 -13.84 6.50
C ARG A 141 -16.28 -13.12 7.84
N ILE A 142 -15.99 -13.81 8.95
CA ILE A 142 -16.00 -13.21 10.29
C ILE A 142 -14.96 -12.10 10.37
N ALA A 143 -13.75 -12.35 9.87
CA ALA A 143 -12.67 -11.36 9.87
C ALA A 143 -13.01 -10.12 9.03
N LEU A 144 -13.71 -10.26 7.91
CA LEU A 144 -14.15 -9.15 7.07
C LEU A 144 -15.23 -8.27 7.73
N SER A 145 -16.03 -8.83 8.64
CA SER A 145 -17.09 -8.06 9.31
C SER A 145 -16.57 -7.04 10.31
N ASP A 146 -15.38 -7.27 10.90
CA ASP A 146 -14.70 -6.37 11.84
C ASP A 146 -13.18 -6.63 11.76
N ALA A 147 -12.58 -6.19 10.66
CA ALA A 147 -11.18 -6.47 10.35
C ALA A 147 -10.23 -5.84 11.37
N GLU A 148 -10.51 -4.65 11.84
CA GLU A 148 -9.66 -3.90 12.78
C GLU A 148 -9.59 -4.58 14.16
N SER A 149 -10.73 -5.00 14.71
CA SER A 149 -10.79 -5.67 16.00
C SER A 149 -10.13 -7.05 15.97
N VAL A 150 -10.38 -7.81 14.90
CA VAL A 150 -9.74 -9.12 14.69
C VAL A 150 -8.23 -8.94 14.50
N ALA A 151 -7.78 -8.00 13.68
CA ALA A 151 -6.35 -7.73 13.45
C ALA A 151 -5.62 -7.41 14.76
N LYS A 152 -6.18 -6.55 15.61
CA LYS A 152 -5.62 -6.25 16.94
C LYS A 152 -5.50 -7.49 17.83
N THR A 153 -6.49 -8.38 17.76
CA THR A 153 -6.51 -9.59 18.59
C THR A 153 -5.48 -10.62 18.15
N VAL A 154 -5.30 -10.80 16.84
CA VAL A 154 -4.41 -11.83 16.28
C VAL A 154 -2.96 -11.36 16.13
N ALA A 155 -2.69 -10.07 16.15
CA ALA A 155 -1.36 -9.51 15.87
C ALA A 155 -0.28 -10.07 16.79
N GLY A 156 -0.54 -10.19 18.09
CA GLY A 156 0.43 -10.73 19.05
C GLY A 156 0.77 -12.21 18.78
N PRO A 157 -0.21 -13.11 18.76
CA PRO A 157 0.01 -14.54 18.44
C PRO A 157 0.68 -14.76 17.08
N ILE A 158 0.28 -14.01 16.04
CA ILE A 158 0.89 -14.13 14.71
C ILE A 158 2.35 -13.69 14.71
N ARG A 159 2.69 -12.59 15.37
CA ARG A 159 4.09 -12.15 15.50
C ARG A 159 4.96 -13.22 16.18
N ALA A 160 4.47 -13.84 17.25
CA ALA A 160 5.19 -14.94 17.90
C ALA A 160 5.36 -16.13 16.95
N PHE A 161 4.32 -16.48 16.18
CA PHE A 161 4.38 -17.56 15.20
C PHE A 161 5.35 -17.25 14.05
N MET A 162 5.43 -16.02 13.57
CA MET A 162 6.37 -15.59 12.52
C MET A 162 7.82 -15.87 12.92
N HIS A 163 8.20 -15.62 14.17
CA HIS A 163 9.54 -15.97 14.65
C HIS A 163 9.81 -17.48 14.63
N LEU A 164 8.81 -18.30 15.00
CA LEU A 164 8.93 -19.76 14.96
C LEU A 164 9.00 -20.31 13.53
N ALA A 165 8.20 -19.73 12.63
CA ALA A 165 8.10 -20.16 11.23
C ALA A 165 9.23 -19.59 10.34
N ALA A 166 10.02 -18.61 10.83
CA ALA A 166 11.03 -17.91 10.06
C ALA A 166 11.96 -18.81 9.22
N PRO A 167 12.54 -19.93 9.72
CA PRO A 167 13.42 -20.77 8.91
C PRO A 167 12.68 -21.43 7.74
N LEU A 168 11.43 -21.81 7.92
CA LEU A 168 10.63 -22.43 6.87
C LEU A 168 10.17 -21.39 5.84
N VAL A 169 9.77 -20.21 6.29
CA VAL A 169 9.41 -19.09 5.42
C VAL A 169 10.62 -18.65 4.60
N TRP A 170 11.81 -18.56 5.21
CA TRP A 170 13.05 -18.26 4.47
C TRP A 170 13.32 -19.27 3.38
N LEU A 171 13.17 -20.57 3.66
CA LEU A 171 13.38 -21.64 2.67
C LEU A 171 12.41 -21.51 1.50
N THR A 172 11.10 -21.33 1.77
CA THR A 172 10.07 -21.21 0.73
C THR A 172 10.24 -19.95 -0.09
N SER A 173 10.49 -18.80 0.55
CA SER A 173 10.73 -17.52 -0.13
C SER A 173 11.99 -17.54 -1.00
N THR A 174 13.08 -18.13 -0.50
CA THR A 174 14.32 -18.26 -1.29
C THR A 174 14.09 -19.13 -2.52
N SER A 175 13.34 -20.23 -2.36
CA SER A 175 12.99 -21.13 -3.47
C SER A 175 12.09 -20.42 -4.50
N ALA A 176 11.09 -19.68 -4.04
CA ALA A 176 10.20 -18.92 -4.90
C ALA A 176 10.94 -17.82 -5.67
N ASN A 177 11.81 -17.05 -4.99
CA ASN A 177 12.64 -16.02 -5.61
C ASN A 177 13.62 -16.61 -6.64
N GLY A 178 14.21 -17.78 -6.35
CA GLY A 178 15.06 -18.50 -7.28
C GLY A 178 14.32 -18.91 -8.56
N LEU A 179 13.10 -19.43 -8.42
CA LEU A 179 12.26 -19.81 -9.55
C LEU A 179 11.78 -18.59 -10.35
N SER A 180 11.40 -17.50 -9.65
CA SER A 180 11.01 -16.24 -10.29
C SER A 180 12.15 -15.67 -11.16
N LYS A 181 13.39 -15.68 -10.63
CA LYS A 181 14.56 -15.26 -11.41
C LYS A 181 14.80 -16.14 -12.64
N LEU A 182 14.60 -17.44 -12.50
CA LEU A 182 14.75 -18.38 -13.64
C LEU A 182 13.72 -18.11 -14.74
N LEU A 183 12.51 -17.67 -14.35
CA LEU A 183 11.41 -17.29 -15.26
C LEU A 183 11.52 -15.85 -15.78
N GLY A 184 12.57 -15.10 -15.40
CA GLY A 184 12.78 -13.72 -15.83
C GLY A 184 11.80 -12.71 -15.21
N ILE A 185 11.13 -13.07 -14.10
CA ILE A 185 10.21 -12.19 -13.40
C ILE A 185 11.02 -11.31 -12.44
N LYS A 186 10.91 -9.99 -12.60
CA LYS A 186 11.52 -9.03 -11.67
C LYS A 186 10.83 -9.11 -10.30
N SER A 187 11.62 -9.02 -9.23
CA SER A 187 11.11 -9.05 -7.85
C SER A 187 10.15 -7.89 -7.59
N ALA A 188 9.15 -8.11 -6.73
CA ALA A 188 8.14 -7.11 -6.39
C ALA A 188 8.73 -5.84 -5.73
N ASP A 189 9.88 -5.96 -5.07
CA ASP A 189 10.60 -4.84 -4.46
C ASP A 189 11.08 -3.77 -5.47
N GLU A 190 11.25 -4.15 -6.74
CA GLU A 190 11.62 -3.20 -7.81
C GLU A 190 10.40 -2.42 -8.37
N ARG A 191 9.18 -2.69 -7.92
CA ARG A 191 7.94 -2.09 -8.44
C ARG A 191 7.29 -1.08 -7.50
N GLN A 192 7.89 -0.77 -6.36
CA GLN A 192 7.29 0.12 -5.34
C GLN A 192 7.51 1.62 -5.57
N GLU A 193 8.07 2.04 -6.68
CA GLU A 193 7.97 3.44 -7.07
C GLU A 193 6.61 3.67 -7.72
N VAL A 194 5.67 4.20 -6.93
CA VAL A 194 4.37 4.67 -7.45
C VAL A 194 4.69 5.73 -8.49
N SER A 195 4.33 5.48 -9.75
CA SER A 195 4.58 6.46 -10.82
C SER A 195 3.67 7.67 -10.66
N GLU A 196 4.09 8.80 -11.22
CA GLU A 196 3.30 10.03 -11.23
C GLU A 196 1.94 9.82 -11.90
N GLU A 197 1.90 9.03 -12.98
CA GLU A 197 0.68 8.64 -13.67
C GLU A 197 -0.26 7.83 -12.78
N GLU A 198 0.27 6.97 -11.92
CA GLU A 198 -0.53 6.18 -10.98
C GLU A 198 -1.15 7.05 -9.90
N ILE A 199 -0.41 8.06 -9.41
CA ILE A 199 -0.95 9.07 -8.49
C ILE A 199 -2.07 9.88 -9.16
N LYS A 200 -1.86 10.36 -10.40
CA LYS A 200 -2.87 11.08 -11.17
C LYS A 200 -4.13 10.23 -11.39
N TYR A 201 -3.95 8.93 -11.67
CA TYR A 201 -5.07 8.01 -11.83
C TYR A 201 -5.85 7.83 -10.52
N MET A 202 -5.16 7.59 -9.39
CA MET A 202 -5.80 7.44 -8.08
C MET A 202 -6.61 8.68 -7.67
N VAL A 203 -6.09 9.88 -7.97
CA VAL A 203 -6.80 11.15 -7.72
C VAL A 203 -8.05 11.26 -8.60
N THR A 204 -7.94 10.87 -9.87
CA THR A 204 -9.07 10.92 -10.82
C THR A 204 -10.20 9.97 -10.41
N ASP A 205 -9.85 8.76 -9.95
CA ASP A 205 -10.79 7.69 -9.58
C ASP A 205 -11.39 7.87 -8.16
N SER A 206 -10.88 8.80 -7.35
CA SER A 206 -11.38 9.05 -6.00
C SER A 206 -12.80 9.63 -6.04
N GLU A 207 -13.75 8.98 -5.37
CA GLU A 207 -15.11 9.49 -5.19
C GLU A 207 -15.23 10.53 -4.06
N GLU A 208 -14.21 10.64 -3.21
CA GLU A 208 -14.19 11.55 -2.06
C GLU A 208 -13.77 12.98 -2.43
N LEU A 209 -13.07 13.15 -3.56
CA LEU A 209 -12.58 14.44 -4.04
C LEU A 209 -13.57 15.08 -5.03
N SER A 210 -13.82 16.36 -4.87
CA SER A 210 -14.56 17.15 -5.85
C SER A 210 -13.75 17.35 -7.13
N ASP A 211 -14.42 17.63 -8.25
CA ASP A 211 -13.75 17.87 -9.54
C ASP A 211 -12.75 19.03 -9.46
N GLN A 212 -13.03 20.03 -8.63
CA GLN A 212 -12.14 21.18 -8.43
C GLN A 212 -10.87 20.77 -7.66
N GLU A 213 -10.98 19.92 -6.63
CA GLU A 213 -9.82 19.40 -5.89
C GLU A 213 -8.96 18.50 -6.76
N LYS A 214 -9.59 17.65 -7.57
CA LYS A 214 -8.87 16.82 -8.56
C LYS A 214 -8.07 17.67 -9.53
N SER A 215 -8.70 18.69 -10.13
CA SER A 215 -8.02 19.61 -11.04
C SER A 215 -6.84 20.31 -10.37
N MET A 216 -7.01 20.79 -9.14
CA MET A 216 -5.94 21.47 -8.40
C MET A 216 -4.75 20.54 -8.12
N ILE A 217 -4.99 19.28 -7.78
CA ILE A 217 -3.92 18.29 -7.56
C ILE A 217 -3.17 18.01 -8.87
N HIS A 218 -3.89 17.88 -10.00
CA HIS A 218 -3.27 17.71 -11.30
C HIS A 218 -2.40 18.92 -11.67
N ASP A 219 -2.91 20.14 -11.46
CA ASP A 219 -2.17 21.38 -11.75
C ASP A 219 -0.88 21.48 -10.91
N VAL A 220 -0.92 21.03 -9.63
CA VAL A 220 0.27 21.03 -8.76
C VAL A 220 1.30 20.00 -9.23
N ILE A 221 0.86 18.82 -9.68
CA ILE A 221 1.77 17.81 -10.21
C ILE A 221 2.42 18.30 -11.50
N ASP A 222 1.63 18.86 -12.43
CA ASP A 222 2.13 19.38 -13.71
C ASP A 222 3.09 20.58 -13.53
N LEU A 223 2.91 21.35 -12.42
CA LEU A 223 3.84 22.43 -12.06
C LEU A 223 5.26 21.92 -11.78
N GLY A 224 5.39 20.65 -11.34
CA GLY A 224 6.68 20.02 -11.06
C GLY A 224 7.60 19.98 -12.27
N ASP A 225 7.05 19.74 -13.44
CA ASP A 225 7.78 19.62 -14.71
C ASP A 225 7.83 20.92 -15.51
N THR A 226 7.15 21.98 -15.02
CA THR A 226 7.07 23.27 -15.73
C THR A 226 8.38 24.03 -15.65
N ILE A 227 8.89 24.49 -16.80
CA ILE A 227 10.10 25.29 -16.90
C ILE A 227 9.80 26.79 -17.13
N ALA A 228 10.77 27.63 -16.83
CA ALA A 228 10.64 29.09 -16.94
C ALA A 228 10.17 29.56 -18.32
N ARG A 229 10.60 28.91 -19.41
CA ARG A 229 10.20 29.19 -20.78
C ARG A 229 8.70 29.11 -21.02
N GLU A 230 7.99 28.20 -20.32
CA GLU A 230 6.56 27.96 -20.52
C GLU A 230 5.68 29.03 -19.89
N VAL A 231 6.20 29.72 -18.86
CA VAL A 231 5.45 30.73 -18.10
C VAL A 231 5.98 32.15 -18.29
N MET A 232 7.15 32.33 -18.91
CA MET A 232 7.73 33.67 -19.14
C MET A 232 6.93 34.43 -20.20
N ILE A 233 6.95 35.77 -20.09
CA ILE A 233 6.50 36.65 -21.18
C ILE A 233 7.55 36.62 -22.29
N PRO A 234 7.18 36.24 -23.52
CA PRO A 234 8.11 36.25 -24.64
C PRO A 234 8.74 37.65 -24.86
N ARG A 235 9.97 37.70 -25.36
CA ARG A 235 10.70 38.93 -25.59
C ARG A 235 9.92 39.93 -26.44
N VAL A 236 9.19 39.46 -27.43
CA VAL A 236 8.41 40.32 -28.36
C VAL A 236 7.26 41.06 -27.70
N ASP A 237 6.74 40.48 -26.57
CA ASP A 237 5.62 41.03 -25.81
C ASP A 237 6.08 41.74 -24.53
N MET A 238 7.39 41.76 -24.27
CA MET A 238 7.96 42.39 -23.08
C MET A 238 7.85 43.91 -23.15
N THR A 239 7.11 44.51 -22.22
CA THR A 239 7.09 45.94 -21.99
C THR A 239 8.33 46.38 -21.22
N SER A 240 9.21 47.16 -21.82
CA SER A 240 10.46 47.65 -21.22
C SER A 240 10.68 49.12 -21.53
N VAL A 241 11.60 49.78 -20.81
CA VAL A 241 11.98 51.17 -21.01
C VAL A 241 13.49 51.29 -21.08
N GLU A 242 13.98 52.31 -21.80
CA GLU A 242 15.40 52.62 -21.88
C GLU A 242 15.90 53.26 -20.57
N ASP A 243 17.14 53.05 -20.21
CA ASP A 243 17.79 53.58 -18.99
C ASP A 243 17.85 55.11 -18.93
N THR A 244 17.78 55.77 -20.07
CA THR A 244 17.70 57.22 -20.22
C THR A 244 16.31 57.81 -19.94
N SER A 245 15.28 56.97 -19.84
CA SER A 245 13.90 57.38 -19.60
C SER A 245 13.74 58.07 -18.25
N THR A 246 12.84 59.10 -18.20
CA THR A 246 12.50 59.78 -16.93
C THR A 246 11.54 58.97 -16.07
N LEU A 247 11.54 59.19 -14.76
CA LEU A 247 10.62 58.55 -13.84
C LEU A 247 9.14 58.80 -14.20
N ASN A 248 8.83 60.04 -14.68
CA ASN A 248 7.48 60.38 -15.15
C ASN A 248 7.07 59.53 -16.35
N HIS A 249 8.00 59.30 -17.31
CA HIS A 249 7.73 58.42 -18.45
C HIS A 249 7.46 56.98 -18.01
N VAL A 250 8.32 56.43 -17.14
CA VAL A 250 8.15 55.07 -16.62
C VAL A 250 6.81 54.93 -15.89
N LEU A 251 6.44 55.89 -15.04
CA LEU A 251 5.14 55.87 -14.35
C LEU A 251 3.98 55.93 -15.35
N ALA A 252 4.09 56.69 -16.42
CA ALA A 252 3.06 56.74 -17.47
C ALA A 252 2.92 55.38 -18.19
N VAL A 253 4.05 54.70 -18.48
CA VAL A 253 4.04 53.34 -19.04
C VAL A 253 3.37 52.36 -18.05
N MET A 254 3.75 52.38 -16.77
CA MET A 254 3.16 51.51 -15.72
C MET A 254 1.63 51.70 -15.61
N ARG A 255 1.18 52.95 -15.65
CA ARG A 255 -0.27 53.26 -15.60
C ARG A 255 -1.03 52.75 -16.82
N ARG A 256 -0.43 52.84 -18.02
CA ARG A 256 -1.05 52.36 -19.26
C ARG A 256 -1.13 50.87 -19.36
N THR A 257 -0.09 50.15 -18.88
CA THR A 257 0.03 48.70 -19.01
C THR A 257 -0.51 47.92 -17.79
N GLY A 258 -0.64 48.61 -16.65
CA GLY A 258 -1.02 47.95 -15.37
C GLY A 258 0.14 47.21 -14.68
N TYR A 259 1.33 47.25 -15.27
CA TYR A 259 2.48 46.51 -14.69
C TYR A 259 3.15 47.32 -13.57
N SER A 260 3.36 46.65 -12.43
CA SER A 260 4.08 47.23 -11.29
C SER A 260 5.60 47.10 -11.37
N ARG A 261 6.12 46.30 -12.30
CA ARG A 261 7.54 46.05 -12.55
C ARG A 261 7.81 46.11 -14.04
N ILE A 262 8.77 46.93 -14.45
CA ILE A 262 9.15 47.08 -15.84
C ILE A 262 10.66 46.90 -15.96
N PRO A 263 11.14 46.00 -16.84
CA PRO A 263 12.56 45.88 -17.16
C PRO A 263 13.12 47.19 -17.76
N VAL A 264 14.32 47.55 -17.32
CA VAL A 264 15.07 48.68 -17.84
C VAL A 264 16.26 48.15 -18.59
N TYR A 265 16.44 48.59 -19.84
CA TYR A 265 17.52 48.15 -20.72
C TYR A 265 18.46 49.30 -21.14
N HIS A 266 19.66 48.93 -21.56
CA HIS A 266 20.65 49.85 -22.12
C HIS A 266 20.94 49.49 -23.59
N ASP A 267 20.76 50.42 -24.51
CA ASP A 267 20.93 50.31 -25.98
C ASP A 267 19.99 49.27 -26.64
N SER A 268 19.94 48.06 -26.12
CA SER A 268 19.15 46.95 -26.67
C SER A 268 18.31 46.30 -25.57
N VAL A 269 17.10 45.83 -25.92
CA VAL A 269 16.18 45.11 -25.06
C VAL A 269 16.83 43.83 -24.50
N ASP A 270 17.88 43.32 -25.14
CA ASP A 270 18.64 42.17 -24.67
C ASP A 270 19.59 42.49 -23.51
N ARG A 271 19.88 43.79 -23.31
CA ARG A 271 20.79 44.26 -22.26
C ARG A 271 20.00 44.90 -21.13
N VAL A 272 19.25 44.09 -20.42
CA VAL A 272 18.52 44.54 -19.24
C VAL A 272 19.50 44.86 -18.12
N ILE A 273 19.43 46.07 -17.55
CA ILE A 273 20.29 46.51 -16.45
C ILE A 273 19.63 46.34 -15.08
N GLY A 274 18.30 46.22 -15.04
CA GLY A 274 17.56 46.07 -13.81
C GLY A 274 16.04 46.14 -14.01
N ILE A 275 15.31 46.18 -12.91
CA ILE A 275 13.84 46.25 -12.90
C ILE A 275 13.41 47.52 -12.15
N ALA A 276 12.65 48.39 -12.82
CA ALA A 276 11.96 49.49 -12.17
C ALA A 276 10.70 49.01 -11.47
N HIS A 277 10.60 49.19 -10.16
CA HIS A 277 9.44 48.86 -9.39
C HIS A 277 8.63 50.11 -9.05
N ILE A 278 7.29 50.04 -9.17
CA ILE A 278 6.39 51.19 -8.96
C ILE A 278 6.61 51.90 -7.61
N LYS A 279 6.89 51.13 -6.53
CA LYS A 279 7.17 51.69 -5.20
C LYS A 279 8.43 52.53 -5.13
N ASP A 280 9.44 52.20 -5.94
CA ASP A 280 10.72 52.93 -6.00
C ASP A 280 10.66 54.13 -6.94
N ILE A 281 9.68 54.16 -7.85
CA ILE A 281 9.47 55.25 -8.81
C ILE A 281 8.53 56.31 -8.22
N ILE A 282 7.45 55.92 -7.55
CA ILE A 282 6.41 56.84 -7.11
C ILE A 282 6.89 57.79 -6.01
N ARG A 283 7.69 57.27 -5.06
CA ARG A 283 8.16 58.04 -3.90
C ARG A 283 9.08 59.20 -4.30
N PRO A 284 10.13 59.01 -5.11
CA PRO A 284 10.97 60.13 -5.59
C PRO A 284 10.17 61.18 -6.37
N ILE A 285 9.17 60.80 -7.14
CA ILE A 285 8.33 61.73 -7.88
C ILE A 285 7.50 62.61 -6.94
N LEU A 286 6.83 62.01 -5.96
CA LEU A 286 5.87 62.71 -5.09
C LEU A 286 6.54 63.49 -3.97
N ASP A 287 7.53 62.88 -3.30
CA ASP A 287 8.14 63.45 -2.10
C ASP A 287 9.34 64.35 -2.42
N GLU A 288 10.04 64.08 -3.52
CA GLU A 288 11.31 64.76 -3.86
C GLU A 288 11.26 65.57 -5.16
N GLY A 289 10.14 65.54 -5.88
CA GLY A 289 9.98 66.25 -7.15
C GLY A 289 10.88 65.77 -8.28
N LYS A 290 11.42 64.53 -8.17
CA LYS A 290 12.41 63.97 -9.10
C LYS A 290 11.80 63.30 -10.35
N GLY A 291 10.67 63.80 -10.85
CA GLY A 291 10.00 63.20 -12.00
C GLY A 291 10.85 63.16 -13.28
N GLU A 292 11.79 64.07 -13.43
CA GLU A 292 12.72 64.18 -14.60
C GLU A 292 14.04 63.43 -14.38
N ALA A 293 14.23 62.78 -13.23
CA ALA A 293 15.43 61.97 -12.98
C ALA A 293 15.43 60.70 -13.85
N ARG A 294 16.63 60.17 -14.15
CA ARG A 294 16.79 58.98 -14.96
C ARG A 294 16.36 57.73 -14.18
N VAL A 295 15.66 56.84 -14.83
CA VAL A 295 15.22 55.58 -14.21
C VAL A 295 16.37 54.65 -13.81
N ALA A 296 17.51 54.74 -14.49
CA ALA A 296 18.71 53.95 -14.20
C ALA A 296 19.16 54.05 -12.75
N ASP A 297 18.94 55.18 -12.07
CA ASP A 297 19.36 55.41 -10.68
C ASP A 297 18.39 54.76 -9.65
N PHE A 298 17.24 54.25 -10.11
CA PHE A 298 16.16 53.70 -9.26
C PHE A 298 15.79 52.25 -9.59
N VAL A 299 16.67 51.52 -10.31
CA VAL A 299 16.44 50.13 -10.68
C VAL A 299 16.92 49.18 -9.58
N ARG A 300 16.20 48.09 -9.44
CA ARG A 300 16.67 46.92 -8.64
C ARG A 300 17.45 45.99 -9.56
N THR A 301 18.44 45.30 -9.00
CA THR A 301 19.20 44.28 -9.71
C THR A 301 18.24 43.19 -10.22
N ALA A 302 18.38 42.82 -11.49
CA ALA A 302 17.64 41.71 -12.06
C ALA A 302 18.36 40.37 -11.74
N THR A 303 17.61 39.34 -11.38
CA THR A 303 18.12 37.99 -11.30
C THR A 303 17.92 37.28 -12.62
N TYR A 304 18.99 36.70 -13.15
CA TYR A 304 18.97 36.00 -14.43
C TYR A 304 18.91 34.48 -14.16
N VAL A 305 18.05 33.81 -14.87
CA VAL A 305 17.90 32.35 -14.80
C VAL A 305 17.85 31.78 -16.21
N PRO A 306 18.33 30.54 -16.44
CA PRO A 306 18.11 29.88 -17.72
C PRO A 306 16.60 29.68 -17.96
N ASP A 307 16.19 29.77 -19.21
CA ASP A 307 14.79 29.51 -19.61
C ASP A 307 14.36 28.06 -19.43
N THR A 308 15.33 27.16 -19.29
CA THR A 308 15.13 25.74 -18.96
C THR A 308 15.08 25.46 -17.43
N LYS A 309 15.12 26.50 -16.59
CA LYS A 309 15.08 26.34 -15.14
C LYS A 309 13.68 25.97 -14.71
N ASP A 310 13.60 24.95 -13.84
CA ASP A 310 12.33 24.54 -13.23
C ASP A 310 11.71 25.68 -12.41
N ILE A 311 10.37 25.80 -12.47
CA ILE A 311 9.69 26.95 -11.89
C ILE A 311 9.58 26.87 -10.36
N ILE A 312 9.45 25.69 -9.79
CA ILE A 312 9.31 25.53 -8.32
C ILE A 312 10.46 26.18 -7.55
N PRO A 313 11.74 25.97 -7.91
CA PRO A 313 12.84 26.65 -7.24
C PRO A 313 12.89 28.18 -7.45
N LEU A 314 12.10 28.73 -8.40
CA LEU A 314 12.00 30.18 -8.63
C LEU A 314 10.91 30.82 -7.76
N LEU A 315 10.01 30.04 -7.17
CA LEU A 315 8.93 30.52 -6.30
C LEU A 315 9.36 30.61 -4.83
N SER A 316 10.47 29.97 -4.46
CA SER A 316 11.05 29.98 -3.12
C SER A 316 12.10 31.09 -2.98
#